data_4b2bbd4cb121f56462ec614770d52ee6
#
_entry.id   4b2bbd4cb121f56462ec614770d52ee6
#
_cell.length_a   1.000
_cell.length_b   1.000
_cell.length_c   1.000
_cell.angle_alpha   90.00
_cell.angle_beta   90.00
_cell.angle_gamma   90.00
#
_symmetry.space_group_name_H-M   'P 1'
#
loop_
_entity.id
_entity.type
_entity.pdbx_description
1 polymer ?
#
loop_
_entity_poly.entity_id
_entity_poly.type
_entity_poly.pdbx_seq_one_letter_code
_entity_poly.pdbx_strand_id
1 'polypeptide(L)'
;QPWVATIFDPANFDGFQRMAAAVERHDTRMIGQIWHVGRQQLWNPIIAPVGVSALPDAYSWSVPHVMTASDIAMIVEAFVTSAETLKRAGFSGVELHGGHGYLISQFMSPWSNIRDDEYGGDVAGRTRFVREIIAGIRAVCGPNFIVGLKMPGDERVKGGIVPAEAVARLRTIALQKVDLDRA
;
A
#
# COMPACT_ATOMS: atom_id res chain seq x y z
N GLN A 1 -1.94 -0.79 17.50
CA GLN A 1 -3.39 -0.66 17.80
C GLN A 1 -3.92 -1.98 18.33
N PRO A 2 -4.59 -2.03 19.48
CA PRO A 2 -5.08 -3.28 20.05
C PRO A 2 -6.21 -3.95 19.24
N TRP A 3 -6.78 -3.26 18.26
CA TRP A 3 -7.90 -3.72 17.41
C TRP A 3 -7.50 -4.16 16.01
N VAL A 4 -6.23 -4.03 15.63
CA VAL A 4 -5.73 -4.42 14.31
C VAL A 4 -4.87 -5.66 14.47
N ALA A 5 -5.23 -6.74 13.79
CA ALA A 5 -4.39 -7.92 13.71
C ALA A 5 -3.11 -7.60 12.93
N THR A 6 -1.97 -7.68 13.61
CA THR A 6 -0.68 -7.42 12.98
C THR A 6 -0.17 -8.68 12.31
N ILE A 7 0.10 -8.59 11.02
CA ILE A 7 0.61 -9.69 10.20
C ILE A 7 2.03 -10.11 10.62
N PHE A 8 2.77 -9.20 11.27
CA PHE A 8 4.14 -9.44 11.71
C PHE A 8 4.23 -10.14 13.08
N ASP A 9 3.11 -10.28 13.81
CA ASP A 9 3.08 -11.03 15.05
C ASP A 9 2.86 -12.52 14.76
N PRO A 10 3.85 -13.40 15.03
CA PRO A 10 3.72 -14.83 14.79
C PRO A 10 2.52 -15.47 15.51
N ALA A 11 2.11 -14.91 16.65
CA ALA A 11 0.95 -15.40 17.40
C ALA A 11 -0.37 -15.29 16.63
N ASN A 12 -0.45 -14.41 15.64
CA ASN A 12 -1.64 -14.23 14.81
C ASN A 12 -1.70 -15.21 13.62
N PHE A 13 -0.60 -15.87 13.25
CA PHE A 13 -0.51 -16.69 12.04
C PHE A 13 -1.54 -17.81 11.99
N ASP A 14 -1.67 -18.59 13.07
CA ASP A 14 -2.68 -19.65 13.17
C ASP A 14 -4.11 -19.12 13.06
N GLY A 15 -4.35 -17.91 13.53
CA GLY A 15 -5.63 -17.21 13.38
C GLY A 15 -5.95 -16.94 11.91
N PHE A 16 -4.97 -16.42 11.16
CA PHE A 16 -5.11 -16.18 9.72
C PHE A 16 -5.34 -17.48 8.95
N GLN A 17 -4.62 -18.57 9.28
CA GLN A 17 -4.82 -19.88 8.65
C GLN A 17 -6.23 -20.41 8.87
N ARG A 18 -6.74 -20.34 10.11
CA ARG A 18 -8.11 -20.77 10.42
C ARG A 18 -9.15 -19.95 9.66
N MET A 19 -8.96 -18.63 9.55
CA MET A 19 -9.86 -17.75 8.77
C MET A 19 -9.86 -18.12 7.30
N ALA A 20 -8.69 -18.27 6.68
CA ALA A 20 -8.57 -18.65 5.28
C ALA A 20 -9.23 -20.01 5.02
N ALA A 21 -8.92 -21.03 5.81
CA ALA A 21 -9.50 -22.37 5.69
C ALA A 21 -11.03 -22.36 5.86
N ALA A 22 -11.57 -21.54 6.77
CA ALA A 22 -13.01 -21.46 7.00
C ALA A 22 -13.77 -20.84 5.83
N VAL A 23 -13.14 -19.95 5.06
CA VAL A 23 -13.75 -19.27 3.91
C VAL A 23 -13.51 -20.03 2.61
N GLU A 24 -12.25 -20.39 2.32
CA GLU A 24 -11.83 -21.00 1.05
C GLU A 24 -12.50 -22.38 0.81
N ARG A 25 -12.84 -23.12 1.88
CA ARG A 25 -13.58 -24.40 1.77
C ARG A 25 -14.97 -24.28 1.12
N HIS A 26 -15.50 -23.09 0.97
CA HIS A 26 -16.80 -22.81 0.38
C HIS A 26 -16.70 -22.31 -1.06
N ASP A 27 -15.59 -22.59 -1.75
CA ASP A 27 -15.29 -22.08 -3.10
C ASP A 27 -15.32 -20.54 -3.19
N THR A 28 -14.97 -19.90 -2.09
CA THR A 28 -14.89 -18.45 -1.92
C THR A 28 -13.44 -18.02 -1.72
N ARG A 29 -13.06 -16.85 -2.20
CA ARG A 29 -11.68 -16.34 -2.08
C ARG A 29 -11.55 -15.39 -0.92
N MET A 30 -10.58 -15.67 -0.02
CA MET A 30 -10.22 -14.78 1.08
C MET A 30 -9.12 -13.84 0.64
N ILE A 31 -9.37 -12.53 0.75
CA ILE A 31 -8.41 -11.47 0.38
C ILE A 31 -8.12 -10.63 1.61
N GLY A 32 -6.83 -10.48 1.95
CA GLY A 32 -6.39 -9.65 3.06
C GLY A 32 -6.13 -8.22 2.63
N GLN A 33 -6.77 -7.23 3.28
CA GLN A 33 -6.42 -5.84 3.03
C GLN A 33 -5.19 -5.45 3.85
N ILE A 34 -4.12 -5.01 3.18
CA ILE A 34 -2.89 -4.54 3.81
C ILE A 34 -2.71 -3.04 3.59
N TRP A 35 -2.20 -2.35 4.62
CA TRP A 35 -2.15 -0.90 4.63
C TRP A 35 -1.05 -0.35 5.54
N HIS A 36 -0.66 0.89 5.30
CA HIS A 36 0.20 1.68 6.16
C HIS A 36 -0.37 3.08 6.29
N VAL A 37 -0.51 3.57 7.49
CA VAL A 37 -1.21 4.83 7.79
C VAL A 37 -0.48 6.09 7.29
N GLY A 38 0.83 5.99 7.09
CA GLY A 38 1.63 7.14 6.72
C GLY A 38 1.55 8.25 7.79
N ARG A 39 1.33 9.48 7.36
CA ARG A 39 1.23 10.65 8.25
C ARG A 39 0.01 10.64 9.19
N GLN A 40 -1.00 9.81 8.95
CA GLN A 40 -2.21 9.71 9.79
C GLN A 40 -2.03 8.86 11.04
N GLN A 41 -0.82 8.78 11.60
CA GLN A 41 -0.56 8.04 12.83
C GLN A 41 -1.04 8.81 14.06
N LEU A 42 -2.19 8.46 14.59
CA LEU A 42 -2.82 9.15 15.73
C LEU A 42 -2.56 8.49 17.09
N TRP A 43 -2.05 7.27 17.12
CA TRP A 43 -2.01 6.42 18.34
C TRP A 43 -0.64 6.22 18.95
N ASN A 44 0.41 6.73 18.33
CA ASN A 44 1.75 6.69 18.91
C ASN A 44 2.34 8.11 18.96
N PRO A 45 2.12 8.86 20.04
CA PRO A 45 2.59 10.24 20.16
C PRO A 45 4.12 10.33 20.37
N ILE A 46 4.80 9.21 20.60
CA ILE A 46 6.22 9.16 20.93
C ILE A 46 7.09 9.09 19.66
N ILE A 47 6.54 8.52 18.58
CA ILE A 47 7.26 8.34 17.32
C ILE A 47 6.63 9.26 16.27
N ALA A 48 7.45 10.10 15.63
CA ALA A 48 6.99 10.90 14.52
C ALA A 48 6.41 10.02 13.41
N PRO A 49 5.24 10.37 12.86
CA PRO A 49 4.71 9.65 11.72
C PRO A 49 5.65 9.76 10.52
N VAL A 50 5.64 8.78 9.65
CA VAL A 50 6.33 8.87 8.35
C VAL A 50 5.34 9.32 7.28
N GLY A 51 5.82 10.05 6.28
CA GLY A 51 4.99 10.54 5.19
C GLY A 51 5.78 10.79 3.92
N VAL A 52 5.06 11.00 2.84
CA VAL A 52 5.65 11.23 1.53
C VAL A 52 6.32 12.61 1.42
N SER A 53 5.82 13.60 2.14
CA SER A 53 6.29 14.99 2.15
C SER A 53 6.06 15.60 3.53
N ALA A 54 6.76 16.71 3.85
CA ALA A 54 6.63 17.43 5.13
C ALA A 54 5.32 18.24 5.24
N LEU A 55 4.21 17.60 4.91
CA LEU A 55 2.87 18.18 5.00
C LEU A 55 2.13 17.57 6.19
N PRO A 56 1.67 18.39 7.15
CA PRO A 56 0.97 17.90 8.32
C PRO A 56 -0.32 17.16 7.93
N ASP A 57 -0.68 16.18 8.73
CA ASP A 57 -1.99 15.57 8.65
C ASP A 57 -3.06 16.50 9.26
N ALA A 58 -4.26 16.51 8.64
CA ALA A 58 -5.35 17.40 9.07
C ALA A 58 -5.92 17.05 10.46
N TYR A 59 -5.71 15.81 10.93
CA TYR A 59 -6.23 15.35 12.23
C TYR A 59 -5.21 15.47 13.36
N SER A 60 -3.94 15.11 13.10
CA SER A 60 -2.90 15.10 14.12
C SER A 60 -2.10 16.41 14.18
N TRP A 61 -2.14 17.22 13.12
CA TRP A 61 -1.30 18.42 12.93
C TRP A 61 0.21 18.16 13.02
N SER A 62 0.60 16.88 13.10
CA SER A 62 2.00 16.47 13.16
C SER A 62 2.63 16.55 11.78
N VAL A 63 3.80 17.16 11.69
CA VAL A 63 4.62 17.11 10.48
C VAL A 63 5.34 15.76 10.45
N PRO A 64 5.14 14.93 9.42
CA PRO A 64 5.78 13.62 9.36
C PRO A 64 7.27 13.75 9.03
N HIS A 65 8.04 12.73 9.43
CA HIS A 65 9.35 12.47 8.85
C HIS A 65 9.17 12.12 7.36
N VAL A 66 9.84 12.89 6.48
CA VAL A 66 9.81 12.62 5.04
C VAL A 66 10.62 11.37 4.74
N MET A 67 9.97 10.38 4.15
CA MET A 67 10.61 9.11 3.84
C MET A 67 11.79 9.28 2.88
N THR A 68 12.94 8.76 3.26
CA THR A 68 14.10 8.59 2.38
C THR A 68 13.89 7.41 1.43
N ALA A 69 14.74 7.27 0.42
CA ALA A 69 14.74 6.09 -0.47
C ALA A 69 14.88 4.78 0.32
N SER A 70 15.69 4.79 1.39
CA SER A 70 15.86 3.63 2.28
C SER A 70 14.57 3.30 3.05
N ASP A 71 13.87 4.32 3.56
CA ASP A 71 12.58 4.13 4.25
C ASP A 71 11.52 3.57 3.28
N ILE A 72 11.51 4.06 2.05
CA ILE A 72 10.61 3.59 1.00
C ILE A 72 10.88 2.12 0.70
N ALA A 73 12.13 1.74 0.47
CA ALA A 73 12.52 0.36 0.20
C ALA A 73 12.12 -0.59 1.35
N MET A 74 12.36 -0.18 2.60
CA MET A 74 11.95 -0.95 3.79
C MET A 74 10.44 -1.15 3.86
N ILE A 75 9.64 -0.14 3.55
CA ILE A 75 8.18 -0.25 3.56
C ILE A 75 7.68 -1.10 2.39
N VAL A 76 8.28 -1.00 1.20
CA VAL A 76 7.98 -1.89 0.07
C VAL A 76 8.19 -3.34 0.47
N GLU A 77 9.34 -3.67 1.07
CA GLU A 77 9.67 -5.00 1.60
C GLU A 77 8.62 -5.47 2.62
N ALA A 78 8.19 -4.59 3.53
CA ALA A 78 7.18 -4.92 4.53
C ALA A 78 5.82 -5.28 3.88
N PHE A 79 5.39 -4.59 2.83
CA PHE A 79 4.20 -4.96 2.07
C PHE A 79 4.35 -6.32 1.39
N VAL A 80 5.51 -6.59 0.79
CA VAL A 80 5.81 -7.86 0.11
C VAL A 80 5.80 -9.01 1.10
N THR A 81 6.48 -8.89 2.23
CA THR A 81 6.51 -9.89 3.31
C THR A 81 5.11 -10.13 3.90
N SER A 82 4.30 -9.08 4.03
CA SER A 82 2.91 -9.22 4.49
C SER A 82 2.07 -10.04 3.52
N ALA A 83 2.19 -9.80 2.23
CA ALA A 83 1.49 -10.54 1.19
C ALA A 83 1.93 -12.02 1.15
N GLU A 84 3.23 -12.27 1.26
CA GLU A 84 3.78 -13.64 1.33
C GLU A 84 3.26 -14.39 2.56
N THR A 85 3.21 -13.73 3.71
CA THR A 85 2.69 -14.31 4.95
C THR A 85 1.21 -14.67 4.81
N LEU A 86 0.38 -13.80 4.22
CA LEU A 86 -1.02 -14.10 3.96
C LEU A 86 -1.18 -15.25 2.96
N LYS A 87 -0.37 -15.30 1.90
CA LYS A 87 -0.36 -16.44 0.98
C LYS A 87 -0.04 -17.74 1.70
N ARG A 88 0.98 -17.76 2.55
CA ARG A 88 1.34 -18.95 3.36
C ARG A 88 0.24 -19.34 4.35
N ALA A 89 -0.55 -18.37 4.83
CA ALA A 89 -1.72 -18.61 5.67
C ALA A 89 -2.94 -19.14 4.87
N GLY A 90 -2.86 -19.23 3.53
CA GLY A 90 -3.91 -19.79 2.69
C GLY A 90 -4.89 -18.75 2.10
N PHE A 91 -4.56 -17.46 2.16
CA PHE A 91 -5.33 -16.43 1.46
C PHE A 91 -5.11 -16.51 -0.06
N SER A 92 -6.15 -16.26 -0.82
CA SER A 92 -6.10 -16.21 -2.28
C SER A 92 -5.51 -14.91 -2.84
N GLY A 93 -5.39 -13.88 -2.01
CA GLY A 93 -4.87 -12.59 -2.45
C GLY A 93 -4.75 -11.54 -1.37
N VAL A 94 -4.32 -10.36 -1.82
CA VAL A 94 -4.27 -9.13 -1.02
C VAL A 94 -4.92 -7.96 -1.76
N GLU A 95 -5.48 -7.03 -1.01
CA GLU A 95 -5.87 -5.70 -1.49
C GLU A 95 -4.95 -4.66 -0.86
N LEU A 96 -4.27 -3.88 -1.70
CA LEU A 96 -3.47 -2.73 -1.28
C LEU A 96 -4.41 -1.56 -0.98
N HIS A 97 -4.37 -1.05 0.25
CA HIS A 97 -5.21 0.08 0.62
C HIS A 97 -4.57 1.41 0.21
N GLY A 98 -4.88 1.87 -1.00
CA GLY A 98 -4.44 3.14 -1.57
C GLY A 98 -5.48 4.26 -1.51
N GLY A 99 -6.43 4.19 -0.58
CA GLY A 99 -7.46 5.21 -0.34
C GLY A 99 -7.31 5.93 0.99
N HIS A 100 -8.26 6.80 1.31
CA HIS A 100 -8.45 7.49 2.59
C HIS A 100 -7.26 8.34 3.07
N GLY A 101 -6.37 8.76 2.17
CA GLY A 101 -5.20 9.55 2.52
C GLY A 101 -4.10 8.77 3.28
N TYR A 102 -4.14 7.43 3.28
CA TYR A 102 -3.08 6.59 3.82
C TYR A 102 -1.84 6.56 2.91
N LEU A 103 -0.77 5.88 3.30
CA LEU A 103 0.55 6.05 2.69
C LEU A 103 0.56 5.89 1.17
N ILE A 104 -0.06 4.83 0.61
CA ILE A 104 -0.12 4.62 -0.84
C ILE A 104 -0.90 5.76 -1.52
N SER A 105 -2.01 6.21 -0.92
CA SER A 105 -2.76 7.38 -1.40
C SER A 105 -1.91 8.64 -1.35
N GLN A 106 -1.13 8.84 -0.27
CA GLN A 106 -0.24 9.98 -0.13
C GLN A 106 0.81 10.04 -1.25
N PHE A 107 1.36 8.90 -1.66
CA PHE A 107 2.29 8.86 -2.80
C PHE A 107 1.59 9.20 -4.12
N MET A 108 0.39 8.69 -4.35
CA MET A 108 -0.33 8.89 -5.59
C MET A 108 -0.91 10.30 -5.76
N SER A 109 -1.23 10.98 -4.68
CA SER A 109 -1.92 12.28 -4.71
C SER A 109 -0.95 13.44 -4.98
N PRO A 110 -1.22 14.31 -5.98
CA PRO A 110 -0.43 15.52 -6.18
C PRO A 110 -0.61 16.56 -5.06
N TRP A 111 -1.69 16.46 -4.28
CA TRP A 111 -1.93 17.33 -3.12
C TRP A 111 -1.00 17.00 -1.94
N SER A 112 -0.68 15.72 -1.71
CA SER A 112 0.18 15.29 -0.59
C SER A 112 1.60 14.95 -1.00
N ASN A 113 1.84 14.64 -2.27
CA ASN A 113 3.15 14.29 -2.80
C ASN A 113 3.74 15.48 -3.58
N ILE A 114 4.56 16.28 -2.88
CA ILE A 114 5.30 17.40 -3.46
C ILE A 114 6.80 17.08 -3.60
N ARG A 115 7.16 15.79 -3.72
CA ARG A 115 8.54 15.34 -3.93
C ARG A 115 9.04 15.74 -5.32
N ASP A 116 10.34 15.98 -5.40
CA ASP A 116 11.09 16.30 -6.62
C ASP A 116 12.03 15.18 -7.06
N ASP A 117 11.99 14.02 -6.37
CA ASP A 117 12.73 12.81 -6.72
C ASP A 117 11.88 11.84 -7.58
N GLU A 118 12.42 10.64 -7.81
CA GLU A 118 11.80 9.60 -8.64
C GLU A 118 10.44 9.09 -8.14
N TYR A 119 10.04 9.43 -6.93
CA TYR A 119 8.72 9.09 -6.35
C TYR A 119 7.72 10.25 -6.41
N GLY A 120 8.07 11.36 -7.05
CA GLY A 120 7.26 12.57 -7.17
C GLY A 120 7.03 13.01 -8.63
N GLY A 121 6.76 14.30 -8.79
CA GLY A 121 6.64 14.94 -10.11
C GLY A 121 5.38 14.55 -10.88
N ASP A 122 5.45 13.62 -11.80
CA ASP A 122 4.37 13.21 -12.70
C ASP A 122 3.60 11.96 -12.20
N VAL A 123 2.69 11.45 -13.03
CA VAL A 123 1.90 10.24 -12.73
C VAL A 123 2.81 9.01 -12.58
N ALA A 124 3.87 8.92 -13.39
CA ALA A 124 4.78 7.77 -13.34
C ALA A 124 5.57 7.74 -12.03
N GLY A 125 6.11 8.88 -11.60
CA GLY A 125 6.80 9.01 -10.32
C GLY A 125 5.87 8.78 -9.14
N ARG A 126 4.70 9.44 -9.10
CA ARG A 126 3.72 9.26 -8.00
C ARG A 126 3.14 7.86 -7.90
N THR A 127 3.13 7.07 -8.95
CA THR A 127 2.68 5.67 -8.92
C THR A 127 3.81 4.67 -8.69
N ARG A 128 5.07 5.11 -8.68
CA ARG A 128 6.25 4.24 -8.57
C ARG A 128 6.20 3.38 -7.30
N PHE A 129 5.92 3.97 -6.14
CA PHE A 129 5.83 3.25 -4.88
C PHE A 129 4.86 2.06 -4.93
N VAL A 130 3.62 2.27 -5.38
CA VAL A 130 2.64 1.18 -5.48
C VAL A 130 3.01 0.15 -6.54
N ARG A 131 3.68 0.56 -7.62
CA ARG A 131 4.16 -0.35 -8.66
C ARG A 131 5.27 -1.26 -8.14
N GLU A 132 6.21 -0.74 -7.37
CA GLU A 132 7.29 -1.52 -6.74
C GLU A 132 6.70 -2.55 -5.75
N ILE A 133 5.69 -2.18 -4.95
CA ILE A 133 4.98 -3.12 -4.08
C ILE A 133 4.34 -4.24 -4.91
N ILE A 134 3.60 -3.91 -5.97
CA ILE A 134 2.94 -4.91 -6.82
C ILE A 134 3.96 -5.84 -7.48
N ALA A 135 5.06 -5.28 -8.00
CA ALA A 135 6.13 -6.07 -8.61
C ALA A 135 6.76 -7.05 -7.62
N GLY A 136 7.10 -6.57 -6.41
CA GLY A 136 7.64 -7.41 -5.34
C GLY A 136 6.67 -8.53 -4.93
N ILE A 137 5.38 -8.22 -4.75
CA ILE A 137 4.37 -9.24 -4.44
C ILE A 137 4.27 -10.27 -5.57
N ARG A 138 4.28 -9.84 -6.84
CA ARG A 138 4.26 -10.76 -7.99
C ARG A 138 5.47 -11.67 -8.03
N ALA A 139 6.66 -11.15 -7.70
CA ALA A 139 7.89 -11.95 -7.66
C ALA A 139 7.82 -13.09 -6.63
N VAL A 140 7.31 -12.83 -5.42
CA VAL A 140 7.27 -13.84 -4.35
C VAL A 140 5.98 -14.67 -4.32
N CYS A 141 4.85 -14.05 -4.68
CA CYS A 141 3.54 -14.73 -4.62
C CYS A 141 3.13 -15.38 -5.96
N GLY A 142 3.77 -15.01 -7.06
CA GLY A 142 3.47 -15.54 -8.39
C GLY A 142 2.22 -14.95 -9.06
N PRO A 143 1.95 -15.37 -10.31
CA PRO A 143 0.92 -14.72 -11.15
C PRO A 143 -0.52 -15.02 -10.73
N ASN A 144 -0.77 -16.15 -10.06
CA ASN A 144 -2.12 -16.57 -9.68
C ASN A 144 -2.62 -15.97 -8.36
N PHE A 145 -1.73 -15.33 -7.58
CA PHE A 145 -2.11 -14.65 -6.35
C PHE A 145 -2.84 -13.34 -6.69
N ILE A 146 -4.03 -13.13 -6.16
CA ILE A 146 -4.82 -11.93 -6.46
C ILE A 146 -4.16 -10.71 -5.81
N VAL A 147 -3.92 -9.66 -6.59
CA VAL A 147 -3.44 -8.37 -6.08
C VAL A 147 -4.41 -7.30 -6.52
N GLY A 148 -5.20 -6.81 -5.57
CA GLY A 148 -6.13 -5.71 -5.76
C GLY A 148 -5.54 -4.38 -5.29
N LEU A 149 -6.04 -3.28 -5.81
CA LEU A 149 -5.74 -1.93 -5.36
C LEU A 149 -7.03 -1.14 -5.14
N LYS A 150 -7.25 -0.68 -3.91
CA LYS A 150 -8.28 0.30 -3.61
C LYS A 150 -7.66 1.69 -3.69
N MET A 151 -8.26 2.57 -4.50
CA MET A 151 -7.78 3.95 -4.67
C MET A 151 -8.95 4.92 -4.85
N PRO A 152 -8.77 6.23 -4.54
CA PRO A 152 -9.80 7.23 -4.78
C PRO A 152 -9.97 7.46 -6.28
N GLY A 153 -11.23 7.57 -6.72
CA GLY A 153 -11.56 8.06 -8.05
C GLY A 153 -11.55 9.59 -8.13
N ASP A 154 -11.79 10.26 -6.98
CA ASP A 154 -11.79 11.71 -6.79
C ASP A 154 -11.48 11.99 -5.31
N GLU A 155 -10.48 12.81 -5.02
CA GLU A 155 -10.14 13.18 -3.64
C GLU A 155 -10.98 14.34 -3.09
N ARG A 156 -11.74 15.04 -3.96
CA ARG A 156 -12.57 16.19 -3.58
C ARG A 156 -11.81 17.34 -2.90
N VAL A 157 -10.49 17.43 -3.11
CA VAL A 157 -9.64 18.52 -2.63
C VAL A 157 -8.98 19.24 -3.81
N LYS A 158 -8.80 20.55 -3.68
CA LYS A 158 -8.12 21.33 -4.71
C LYS A 158 -6.66 20.85 -4.86
N GLY A 159 -6.28 20.46 -6.07
CA GLY A 159 -4.95 19.93 -6.35
C GLY A 159 -4.80 18.43 -6.02
N GLY A 160 -5.87 17.75 -5.64
CA GLY A 160 -5.89 16.30 -5.44
C GLY A 160 -6.18 15.53 -6.74
N ILE A 161 -6.32 14.21 -6.61
CA ILE A 161 -6.67 13.32 -7.72
C ILE A 161 -8.09 13.65 -8.19
N VAL A 162 -8.25 13.90 -9.49
CA VAL A 162 -9.53 14.03 -10.17
C VAL A 162 -9.81 12.79 -11.04
N PRO A 163 -11.07 12.53 -11.49
CA PRO A 163 -11.41 11.29 -12.19
C PRO A 163 -10.55 10.98 -13.42
N ALA A 164 -10.22 11.98 -14.22
CA ALA A 164 -9.35 11.79 -15.39
C ALA A 164 -7.95 11.32 -15.01
N GLU A 165 -7.39 11.86 -13.92
CA GLU A 165 -6.08 11.46 -13.39
C GLU A 165 -6.12 10.09 -12.70
N ALA A 166 -7.24 9.74 -12.05
CA ALA A 166 -7.42 8.40 -11.48
C ALA A 166 -7.33 7.33 -12.57
N VAL A 167 -7.97 7.57 -13.73
CA VAL A 167 -7.87 6.67 -14.91
C VAL A 167 -6.43 6.59 -15.43
N ALA A 168 -5.71 7.71 -15.53
CA ALA A 168 -4.32 7.71 -15.96
C ALA A 168 -3.42 6.89 -15.03
N ARG A 169 -3.61 7.03 -13.70
CA ARG A 169 -2.89 6.23 -12.69
C ARG A 169 -3.18 4.74 -12.81
N LEU A 170 -4.47 4.37 -12.94
CA LEU A 170 -4.86 2.97 -13.12
C LEU A 170 -4.19 2.36 -14.36
N ARG A 171 -4.17 3.08 -15.49
CA ARG A 171 -3.48 2.62 -16.70
C ARG A 171 -1.98 2.43 -16.46
N THR A 172 -1.32 3.38 -15.82
CA THR A 172 0.12 3.30 -15.51
C THR A 172 0.44 2.12 -14.60
N ILE A 173 -0.42 1.82 -13.63
CA ILE A 173 -0.25 0.70 -12.70
C ILE A 173 -0.55 -0.64 -13.39
N ALA A 174 -1.66 -0.72 -14.15
CA ALA A 174 -2.13 -1.96 -14.77
C ALA A 174 -1.28 -2.41 -15.99
N LEU A 175 -0.71 -1.45 -16.73
CA LEU A 175 0.13 -1.73 -17.90
C LEU A 175 1.56 -2.12 -17.54
N GLN A 176 1.88 -2.24 -16.27
CA GLN A 176 3.15 -2.79 -15.84
C GLN A 176 3.21 -4.27 -16.28
N LYS A 177 3.73 -4.51 -17.50
CA LYS A 177 4.33 -5.80 -17.79
C LYS A 177 5.47 -5.96 -16.80
N VAL A 178 5.35 -6.91 -15.90
CA VAL A 178 6.50 -7.36 -15.13
C VAL A 178 7.46 -7.92 -16.16
N ASP A 179 8.50 -7.17 -16.53
CA ASP A 179 9.63 -7.69 -17.30
C ASP A 179 10.32 -8.74 -16.40
N LEU A 180 9.78 -9.95 -16.39
CA LEU A 180 10.36 -11.12 -15.71
C LEU A 180 11.63 -11.63 -16.45
N ASP A 181 12.00 -10.99 -17.56
CA ASP A 181 13.14 -11.38 -18.39
C ASP A 181 14.47 -10.73 -17.96
N ARG A 182 14.51 -10.08 -16.77
CA ARG A 182 15.74 -9.53 -16.19
C ARG A 182 16.01 -10.11 -14.79
N ALA A 183 16.26 -11.40 -14.74
CA ALA A 183 16.88 -12.06 -13.59
C ALA A 183 18.04 -12.93 -14.08
#